data_6b58c4841c419e6490bf2089db8cc454
#
_entry.id   6b58c4841c419e6490bf2089db8cc454
#
_cell.length_a   1.000
_cell.length_b   1.000
_cell.length_c   1.000
_cell.angle_alpha   90.00
_cell.angle_beta   90.00
_cell.angle_gamma   90.00
#
_symmetry.space_group_name_H-M   'P 1'
#
loop_
_entity.id
_entity.type
_entity.pdbx_description
1 polymer ?
#
loop_
_entity_poly.entity_id
_entity_poly.type
_entity_poly.pdbx_seq_one_letter_code
_entity_poly.pdbx_strand_id
1 'polypeptide(L)'
;MRTLNIGRLNKRVSIVRYEEVTDDLGQTIKNLKNYKTLWATFLPTRGREYTELQKIREELTYKMYCRYVPGVTSDMYISYNNKLYEIISVIDVDMEHKMLEIYCVEDVKRKVRFDG
;
A
#
# COMPACT_ATOMS: atom_id res chain seq x y z
N MET A 1 2.98 3.29 -27.15
CA MET A 1 3.57 3.51 -25.96
C MET A 1 2.63 4.19 -24.99
N ARG A 2 2.63 3.73 -23.84
CA ARG A 2 1.70 4.21 -22.97
C ARG A 2 2.29 5.21 -22.02
N THR A 3 1.60 6.22 -21.76
CA THR A 3 2.09 7.28 -20.94
C THR A 3 1.51 7.16 -19.54
N LEU A 4 2.36 7.06 -18.57
CA LEU A 4 1.92 7.13 -17.21
C LEU A 4 1.66 8.58 -16.89
N ASN A 5 0.49 8.84 -16.38
CA ASN A 5 0.15 10.21 -16.09
C ASN A 5 0.67 10.59 -14.73
N ILE A 6 1.95 10.83 -14.68
CA ILE A 6 2.63 11.10 -13.43
C ILE A 6 2.12 12.38 -12.78
N GLY A 7 1.61 13.30 -13.61
CA GLY A 7 1.12 14.55 -13.06
C GLY A 7 -0.09 14.41 -12.15
N ARG A 8 -0.67 13.22 -12.08
CA ARG A 8 -1.83 13.03 -11.24
C ARG A 8 -1.51 12.36 -9.92
N LEU A 9 -0.30 12.49 -9.46
CA LEU A 9 0.04 12.00 -8.13
C LEU A 9 -0.49 13.00 -7.13
N ASN A 10 -1.78 12.94 -6.88
CA ASN A 10 -2.43 13.95 -6.06
C ASN A 10 -3.07 13.41 -4.80
N LYS A 11 -2.80 12.14 -4.46
CA LYS A 11 -3.29 11.59 -3.22
C LYS A 11 -2.14 11.43 -2.25
N ARG A 12 -2.33 11.85 -1.03
CA ARG A 12 -1.28 11.74 -0.03
C ARG A 12 -1.45 10.41 0.69
N VAL A 13 -0.49 9.51 0.54
CA VAL A 13 -0.58 8.19 1.14
C VAL A 13 0.68 7.92 1.95
N SER A 14 0.58 6.98 2.86
CA SER A 14 1.72 6.54 3.65
C SER A 14 1.92 5.05 3.45
N ILE A 15 3.17 4.66 3.28
CA ILE A 15 3.53 3.25 3.31
C ILE A 15 3.95 2.96 4.73
N VAL A 16 3.32 1.97 5.35
CA VAL A 16 3.56 1.68 6.75
C VAL A 16 3.88 0.21 6.90
N ARG A 17 4.50 -0.14 8.02
CA ARG A 17 4.80 -1.52 8.32
C ARG A 17 4.72 -1.72 9.81
N TYR A 18 4.56 -2.98 10.21
CA TYR A 18 4.57 -3.30 11.63
C TYR A 18 6.00 -3.40 12.10
N GLU A 19 6.21 -2.92 13.30
CA GLU A 19 7.50 -2.98 13.93
C GLU A 19 7.30 -3.51 15.33
N GLU A 20 8.15 -4.44 15.75
CA GLU A 20 8.05 -4.98 17.09
C GLU A 20 8.82 -4.10 18.05
N VAL A 21 8.17 -3.75 19.14
CA VAL A 21 8.82 -2.97 20.19
C VAL A 21 8.55 -3.68 21.51
N THR A 22 9.47 -3.51 22.44
CA THR A 22 9.35 -4.09 23.75
C THR A 22 8.87 -3.00 24.70
N ASP A 23 7.77 -3.25 25.39
CA ASP A 23 7.24 -2.24 26.30
C ASP A 23 7.97 -2.32 27.63
N ASP A 24 7.52 -1.51 28.58
CA ASP A 24 8.18 -1.41 29.87
C ASP A 24 8.09 -2.69 30.69
N LEU A 25 7.14 -3.53 30.35
CA LEU A 25 6.97 -4.79 31.06
C LEU A 25 7.70 -5.94 30.39
N GLY A 26 8.48 -5.64 29.36
CA GLY A 26 9.20 -6.68 28.65
C GLY A 26 8.39 -7.42 27.63
N GLN A 27 7.19 -6.95 27.33
CA GLN A 27 6.34 -7.62 26.34
C GLN A 27 6.62 -7.08 24.96
N THR A 28 6.60 -7.96 23.98
CA THR A 28 6.78 -7.56 22.60
C THR A 28 5.43 -7.23 22.00
N ILE A 29 5.29 -6.04 21.49
CA ILE A 29 4.07 -5.62 20.82
C ILE A 29 4.41 -5.13 19.43
N LYS A 30 3.41 -5.13 18.56
CA LYS A 30 3.59 -4.69 17.18
C LYS A 30 2.88 -3.37 16.98
N ASN A 31 3.61 -2.40 16.49
CA ASN A 31 3.07 -1.10 16.17
C ASN A 31 3.24 -0.79 14.71
N LEU A 32 2.28 -0.09 14.13
CA LEU A 32 2.43 0.40 12.79
C LEU A 32 3.37 1.59 12.79
N LYS A 33 4.33 1.56 11.91
CA LYS A 33 5.29 2.62 11.80
C LYS A 33 5.33 3.12 10.37
N ASN A 34 5.40 4.42 10.22
CA ASN A 34 5.46 5.02 8.91
C ASN A 34 6.81 4.72 8.26
N TYR A 35 6.77 4.16 7.06
CA TYR A 35 7.97 3.92 6.30
C TYR A 35 8.26 5.09 5.37
N LYS A 36 7.22 5.57 4.69
CA LYS A 36 7.39 6.66 3.75
C LYS A 36 6.03 7.30 3.48
N THR A 37 5.96 8.61 3.51
CA THR A 37 4.77 9.33 3.11
C THR A 37 5.06 10.00 1.78
N LEU A 38 4.14 9.87 0.83
CA LEU A 38 4.41 10.34 -0.50
C LEU A 38 3.11 10.66 -1.24
N TRP A 39 3.28 11.25 -2.42
CA TRP A 39 2.15 11.52 -3.30
C TRP A 39 2.00 10.35 -4.27
N ALA A 40 0.76 10.02 -4.56
CA ALA A 40 0.49 8.86 -5.40
C ALA A 40 -0.85 9.03 -6.09
N THR A 41 -1.12 8.17 -7.05
CA THR A 41 -2.49 7.94 -7.50
C THR A 41 -3.03 6.79 -6.68
N PHE A 42 -4.34 6.76 -6.48
CA PHE A 42 -4.93 5.69 -5.72
C PHE A 42 -6.34 5.47 -6.23
N LEU A 43 -6.55 4.39 -6.96
CA LEU A 43 -7.79 4.17 -7.67
C LEU A 43 -8.27 2.74 -7.50
N PRO A 44 -9.57 2.53 -7.44
CA PRO A 44 -10.06 1.15 -7.47
C PRO A 44 -9.79 0.55 -8.85
N THR A 45 -9.58 -0.74 -8.89
CA THR A 45 -9.36 -1.43 -10.14
C THR A 45 -10.56 -2.29 -10.46
N ARG A 46 -10.75 -2.49 -11.75
CA ARG A 46 -11.79 -3.36 -12.19
C ARG A 46 -11.32 -4.23 -13.28
N GLY A 47 -10.16 -4.61 -13.35
CA GLY A 47 -9.64 -5.36 -14.44
C GLY A 47 -9.92 -6.82 -14.33
N ARG A 48 -9.95 -7.47 -15.46
CA ARG A 48 -10.07 -8.90 -15.49
C ARG A 48 -8.86 -9.57 -14.93
N GLU A 49 -7.76 -8.86 -14.94
CA GLU A 49 -6.55 -9.47 -14.46
C GLU A 49 -6.62 -9.80 -12.98
N TYR A 50 -7.63 -9.30 -12.27
CA TYR A 50 -7.75 -9.58 -10.85
C TYR A 50 -8.96 -10.42 -10.52
N THR A 51 -9.55 -11.05 -11.52
CA THR A 51 -10.75 -11.81 -11.31
C THR A 51 -10.54 -12.96 -10.33
N GLU A 52 -9.44 -13.66 -10.46
CA GLU A 52 -9.20 -14.77 -9.56
C GLU A 52 -8.97 -14.31 -8.14
N LEU A 53 -8.26 -13.21 -8.01
CA LEU A 53 -8.04 -12.68 -6.68
C LEU A 53 -9.33 -12.23 -6.07
N GLN A 54 -10.21 -11.62 -6.84
CA GLN A 54 -11.48 -11.18 -6.33
C GLN A 54 -12.38 -12.34 -5.96
N LYS A 55 -12.29 -13.42 -6.68
CA LYS A 55 -13.06 -14.60 -6.32
C LYS A 55 -12.66 -15.12 -4.96
N ILE A 56 -11.39 -15.05 -4.67
CA ILE A 56 -10.89 -15.59 -3.43
C ILE A 56 -11.24 -14.69 -2.28
N ARG A 57 -11.08 -13.40 -2.46
CA ARG A 57 -11.26 -12.48 -1.36
C ARG A 57 -12.54 -11.71 -1.39
N GLU A 58 -13.09 -11.53 -2.56
CA GLU A 58 -14.31 -10.75 -2.72
C GLU A 58 -14.13 -9.35 -2.18
N GLU A 59 -12.96 -8.79 -2.38
CA GLU A 59 -12.65 -7.46 -1.92
C GLU A 59 -12.25 -6.60 -3.08
N LEU A 60 -12.55 -5.32 -2.96
CA LEU A 60 -12.18 -4.37 -3.98
C LEU A 60 -10.67 -4.18 -3.96
N THR A 61 -10.07 -4.28 -5.12
CA THR A 61 -8.64 -4.10 -5.25
C THR A 61 -8.36 -2.67 -5.68
N TYR A 62 -7.25 -2.15 -5.22
CA TYR A 62 -6.85 -0.78 -5.55
C TYR A 62 -5.48 -0.81 -6.18
N LYS A 63 -5.25 0.15 -7.05
CA LYS A 63 -3.96 0.30 -7.72
C LYS A 63 -3.39 1.67 -7.38
N MET A 64 -2.12 1.71 -7.07
CA MET A 64 -1.42 2.91 -6.70
C MET A 64 -0.19 3.05 -7.56
N TYR A 65 0.01 4.26 -8.13
CA TYR A 65 1.26 4.60 -8.76
C TYR A 65 1.95 5.64 -7.91
N CYS A 66 3.24 5.48 -7.73
CA CYS A 66 4.01 6.48 -7.00
C CYS A 66 5.44 6.47 -7.52
N ARG A 67 6.21 7.44 -7.10
CA ARG A 67 7.61 7.45 -7.46
C ARG A 67 8.32 6.33 -6.75
N TYR A 68 9.40 5.89 -7.33
CA TYR A 68 10.14 4.74 -6.82
C TYR A 68 10.58 4.97 -5.38
N VAL A 69 10.35 3.97 -4.56
CA VAL A 69 10.79 3.96 -3.17
C VAL A 69 11.46 2.61 -2.96
N PRO A 70 12.74 2.57 -2.61
CA PRO A 70 13.39 1.29 -2.39
C PRO A 70 12.87 0.64 -1.12
N GLY A 71 12.89 -0.69 -1.12
CA GLY A 71 12.58 -1.43 0.09
C GLY A 71 11.13 -1.73 0.34
N VAL A 72 10.23 -1.33 -0.56
CA VAL A 72 8.82 -1.61 -0.37
C VAL A 72 8.54 -3.06 -0.76
N THR A 73 7.90 -3.78 0.13
CA THR A 73 7.60 -5.19 -0.09
C THR A 73 6.15 -5.48 0.23
N SER A 74 5.70 -6.68 -0.11
CA SER A 74 4.29 -7.01 0.04
C SER A 74 3.89 -7.28 1.48
N ASP A 75 4.83 -7.29 2.40
CA ASP A 75 4.45 -7.40 3.81
C ASP A 75 4.23 -6.05 4.46
N MET A 76 4.23 -5.00 3.66
CA MET A 76 3.91 -3.67 4.15
C MET A 76 2.46 -3.34 3.84
N TYR A 77 2.03 -2.17 4.26
CA TYR A 77 0.65 -1.74 4.13
C TYR A 77 0.62 -0.32 3.61
N ILE A 78 -0.51 0.05 3.03
CA ILE A 78 -0.75 1.42 2.61
C ILE A 78 -1.79 2.01 3.54
N SER A 79 -1.53 3.18 4.05
CA SER A 79 -2.48 3.92 4.87
C SER A 79 -2.97 5.11 4.07
N TYR A 80 -4.26 5.18 3.85
CA TYR A 80 -4.84 6.27 3.09
C TYR A 80 -6.25 6.52 3.58
N ASN A 81 -6.55 7.77 3.88
CA ASN A 81 -7.89 8.18 4.26
C ASN A 81 -8.42 7.39 5.45
N ASN A 82 -7.55 7.17 6.42
CA ASN A 82 -7.87 6.46 7.66
C ASN A 82 -8.22 5.00 7.44
N LYS A 83 -7.76 4.43 6.36
CA LYS A 83 -7.95 3.02 6.09
C LYS A 83 -6.60 2.37 5.85
N LEU A 84 -6.56 1.09 6.13
CA LEU A 84 -5.34 0.31 5.94
C LEU A 84 -5.55 -0.65 4.79
N TYR A 85 -4.57 -0.71 3.89
CA TYR A 85 -4.65 -1.57 2.72
C TYR A 85 -3.45 -2.50 2.73
N GLU A 86 -3.72 -3.77 2.50
CA GLU A 86 -2.68 -4.78 2.47
C GLU A 86 -2.10 -4.83 1.05
N ILE A 87 -0.79 -4.75 0.94
CA ILE A 87 -0.13 -4.77 -0.36
C ILE A 87 -0.13 -6.18 -0.91
N ILE A 88 -0.59 -6.33 -2.15
CA ILE A 88 -0.59 -7.62 -2.83
C ILE A 88 0.67 -7.77 -3.66
N SER A 89 1.02 -6.74 -4.40
CA SER A 89 2.20 -6.82 -5.26
C SER A 89 2.81 -5.44 -5.44
N VAL A 90 4.11 -5.42 -5.66
CA VAL A 90 4.87 -4.21 -5.91
C VAL A 90 5.63 -4.41 -7.20
N ILE A 91 5.41 -3.55 -8.16
CA ILE A 91 6.02 -3.67 -9.47
C ILE A 91 6.83 -2.43 -9.76
N ASP A 92 8.10 -2.64 -10.08
CA ASP A 92 8.98 -1.57 -10.52
C ASP A 92 8.72 -1.40 -12.01
N VAL A 93 8.03 -0.33 -12.37
CA VAL A 93 7.57 -0.14 -13.73
C VAL A 93 8.75 -0.13 -14.68
N ASP A 94 8.71 -1.03 -15.67
CA ASP A 94 9.77 -1.17 -16.67
C ASP A 94 11.13 -1.42 -16.05
N MET A 95 11.16 -1.81 -14.78
CA MET A 95 12.41 -2.12 -14.08
C MET A 95 13.40 -0.95 -14.13
N GLU A 96 12.88 0.26 -14.15
CA GLU A 96 13.74 1.44 -14.28
C GLU A 96 13.95 2.19 -12.99
N HIS A 97 13.34 1.75 -11.91
CA HIS A 97 13.49 2.40 -10.60
C HIS A 97 13.05 3.86 -10.65
N LYS A 98 11.99 4.13 -11.40
CA LYS A 98 11.44 5.47 -11.47
C LYS A 98 10.06 5.54 -10.88
N MET A 99 9.26 4.54 -11.11
CA MET A 99 7.89 4.50 -10.63
C MET A 99 7.59 3.11 -10.10
N LEU A 100 6.71 3.07 -9.11
CA LEU A 100 6.18 1.81 -8.60
C LEU A 100 4.71 1.73 -8.89
N GLU A 101 4.27 0.52 -9.21
CA GLU A 101 2.86 0.21 -9.35
C GLU A 101 2.54 -0.79 -8.25
N ILE A 102 1.66 -0.41 -7.36
CA ILE A 102 1.36 -1.23 -6.19
C ILE A 102 -0.11 -1.59 -6.21
N TYR A 103 -0.39 -2.86 -6.02
CA TYR A 103 -1.76 -3.33 -5.91
C TYR A 103 -2.04 -3.72 -4.47
N CYS A 104 -3.21 -3.35 -3.98
CA CYS A 104 -3.53 -3.62 -2.58
C CYS A 104 -5.03 -3.80 -2.40
N VAL A 105 -5.41 -4.35 -1.26
CA VAL A 105 -6.81 -4.53 -0.90
C VAL A 105 -7.02 -3.95 0.48
N GLU A 106 -8.21 -3.46 0.72
CA GLU A 106 -8.52 -2.89 2.01
C GLU A 106 -8.59 -3.98 3.06
N ASP A 107 -7.93 -3.75 4.19
CA ASP A 107 -7.95 -4.70 5.28
C ASP A 107 -9.09 -4.31 6.22
N VAL A 108 -10.27 -4.83 5.95
CA VAL A 108 -11.44 -4.42 6.72
C VAL A 108 -11.47 -5.03 8.10
N LYS A 109 -10.63 -6.03 8.35
CA LYS A 109 -10.62 -6.66 9.65
C LYS A 109 -9.87 -5.85 10.68
N ARG A 110 -8.98 -4.99 10.23
CA ARG A 110 -8.19 -4.20 11.12
C ARG A 110 -8.57 -2.77 10.97
N LYS A 111 -9.22 -2.25 11.95
CA LYS A 111 -9.50 -0.85 11.91
C LYS A 111 -8.28 -0.13 12.35
N VAL A 112 -7.83 0.76 11.53
CA VAL A 112 -6.65 1.50 11.81
C VAL A 112 -6.92 2.47 12.92
N ARG A 113 -6.14 2.35 13.95
CA ARG A 113 -6.18 3.33 14.96
C ARG A 113 -4.90 4.05 14.90
N PHE A 114 -4.86 4.98 14.03
CA PHE A 114 -3.73 5.83 14.00
C PHE A 114 -4.01 6.90 14.99
N ASP A 115 -3.46 6.74 16.10
CA ASP A 115 -3.60 7.78 17.03
C ASP A 115 -2.47 8.71 16.90
N GLY A 116 -2.14 9.11 15.91
CA GLY A 116 -1.03 9.98 15.90
C GLY A 116 -0.73 10.41 14.57
#